data_230441329acba6f25e1263b50e707314
#
_entry.id   230441329acba6f25e1263b50e707314
#
_cell.length_a   1.000
_cell.length_b   1.000
_cell.length_c   1.000
_cell.angle_alpha   90.00
_cell.angle_beta   90.00
_cell.angle_gamma   90.00
#
_symmetry.space_group_name_H-M   'P 1'
#
loop_
_entity.id
_entity.type
_entity.pdbx_description
1 polymer ?
#
loop_
_entity_poly.entity_id
_entity_poly.type
_entity_poly.pdbx_seq_one_letter_code
_entity_poly.pdbx_strand_id
1 'polypeptide(L)'
;FYTGAFPVSRGNALSSVFDFKLLDGTPDKYTFKGTVGASELALTSKGHIGNKTTYIVSVRQSYLQLLFSLLDMPFLPRYTDAQFKVKTRFSQEHELTVLGLGAIDDMKLNTETDPEDESKQYLLNYLPTIKQNTYTLGAVYKHYSGNHTQTVVLSRSFMNNSNIKYRDNDESSTDNLTL
;
A
#
# COMPACT_ATOMS: atom_id res chain seq x y z
N PHE A 1 17.70 4.02 1.28
CA PHE A 1 17.21 5.16 2.04
C PHE A 1 18.24 6.29 1.96
N TYR A 2 17.82 7.46 1.51
CA TYR A 2 18.67 8.65 1.38
C TYR A 2 18.12 9.73 2.28
N THR A 3 18.96 10.26 3.19
CA THR A 3 18.65 11.37 4.10
C THR A 3 19.59 12.53 3.83
N GLY A 4 19.07 13.72 3.63
CA GLY A 4 19.83 14.98 3.58
C GLY A 4 20.54 15.30 2.26
N ALA A 5 20.97 14.33 1.47
CA ALA A 5 21.53 14.54 0.13
C ALA A 5 21.05 13.45 -0.83
N PHE A 6 20.58 13.86 -2.00
CA PHE A 6 20.04 12.94 -3.02
C PHE A 6 20.86 13.00 -4.29
N PRO A 7 21.08 11.87 -4.99
CA PRO A 7 21.61 11.89 -6.34
C PRO A 7 20.71 12.74 -7.27
N VAL A 8 21.29 13.36 -8.27
CA VAL A 8 20.57 14.20 -9.24
C VAL A 8 19.43 13.43 -9.93
N SER A 9 19.54 12.09 -10.01
CA SER A 9 18.50 11.21 -10.55
C SER A 9 17.24 11.11 -9.68
N ARG A 10 17.27 11.64 -8.45
CA ARG A 10 16.15 11.62 -7.48
C ARG A 10 15.63 13.04 -7.25
N GLY A 11 15.20 13.69 -8.31
CA GLY A 11 14.60 15.02 -8.22
C GLY A 11 13.26 15.02 -7.46
N ASN A 12 12.81 16.23 -7.11
CA ASN A 12 11.50 16.47 -6.47
C ASN A 12 11.32 15.80 -5.08
N ALA A 13 12.41 15.68 -4.33
CA ALA A 13 12.38 15.19 -2.95
C ALA A 13 12.78 16.31 -1.99
N LEU A 14 12.07 16.45 -0.86
CA LEU A 14 12.29 17.54 0.10
C LEU A 14 13.06 17.10 1.35
N SER A 15 12.84 15.90 1.87
CA SER A 15 13.45 15.47 3.13
C SER A 15 14.16 14.13 3.06
N SER A 16 13.56 13.15 2.41
CA SER A 16 14.12 11.80 2.27
C SER A 16 13.60 11.09 1.03
N VAL A 17 14.35 10.09 0.57
CA VAL A 17 13.95 9.18 -0.51
C VAL A 17 14.05 7.75 -0.02
N PHE A 18 12.93 7.00 -0.14
CA PHE A 18 12.89 5.55 0.02
C PHE A 18 12.92 4.89 -1.35
N ASP A 19 13.91 4.08 -1.60
CA ASP A 19 14.01 3.29 -2.83
C ASP A 19 13.64 1.84 -2.52
N PHE A 20 12.43 1.43 -2.93
CA PHE A 20 11.93 0.07 -2.73
C PHE A 20 12.16 -0.76 -3.97
N LYS A 21 12.81 -1.91 -3.80
CA LYS A 21 12.98 -2.91 -4.85
C LYS A 21 12.13 -4.13 -4.54
N LEU A 22 11.09 -4.35 -5.33
CA LEU A 22 10.28 -5.56 -5.22
C LEU A 22 11.11 -6.78 -5.63
N LEU A 23 11.00 -7.84 -4.86
CA LEU A 23 11.63 -9.12 -5.17
C LEU A 23 11.05 -9.71 -6.45
N ASP A 24 11.86 -10.53 -7.14
CA ASP A 24 11.38 -11.35 -8.25
C ASP A 24 10.77 -12.65 -7.74
N GLY A 25 9.92 -13.26 -8.54
CA GLY A 25 9.50 -14.65 -8.34
C GLY A 25 10.66 -15.64 -8.52
N THR A 26 10.44 -16.87 -8.12
CA THR A 26 11.44 -17.94 -8.23
C THR A 26 11.19 -18.78 -9.48
N PRO A 27 12.23 -19.04 -10.32
CA PRO A 27 12.05 -19.84 -11.54
C PRO A 27 11.91 -21.36 -11.27
N ASP A 28 12.38 -21.84 -10.12
CA ASP A 28 12.55 -23.27 -9.89
C ASP A 28 11.50 -23.88 -8.94
N LYS A 29 10.75 -23.05 -8.22
CA LYS A 29 9.81 -23.54 -7.21
C LYS A 29 8.65 -22.59 -6.98
N TYR A 30 7.52 -23.15 -6.54
CA TYR A 30 6.42 -22.39 -5.97
C TYR A 30 6.60 -22.26 -4.47
N THR A 31 6.32 -21.08 -3.95
CA THR A 31 6.37 -20.82 -2.51
C THR A 31 5.10 -20.10 -2.12
N PHE A 32 4.43 -20.61 -1.09
CA PHE A 32 3.30 -19.96 -0.43
C PHE A 32 3.71 -19.65 1.00
N LYS A 33 3.46 -18.42 1.42
CA LYS A 33 3.75 -17.96 2.77
C LYS A 33 2.51 -17.31 3.35
N GLY A 34 1.94 -17.91 4.40
CA GLY A 34 0.97 -17.27 5.27
C GLY A 34 1.70 -16.60 6.43
N THR A 35 1.27 -15.43 6.80
CA THR A 35 1.78 -14.69 7.96
C THR A 35 0.59 -14.25 8.81
N VAL A 36 0.65 -14.54 10.09
CA VAL A 36 -0.27 -14.04 11.10
C VAL A 36 0.55 -13.16 12.03
N GLY A 37 0.34 -11.86 11.95
CA GLY A 37 0.98 -10.86 12.80
C GLY A 37 0.09 -10.48 13.99
N ALA A 38 0.54 -9.56 14.82
CA ALA A 38 -0.25 -9.04 15.93
C ALA A 38 -1.47 -8.21 15.48
N SER A 39 -1.43 -7.66 14.27
CA SER A 39 -2.44 -6.75 13.76
C SER A 39 -2.90 -7.07 12.33
N GLU A 40 -2.31 -8.08 11.67
CA GLU A 40 -2.51 -8.32 10.25
C GLU A 40 -2.39 -9.79 9.87
N LEU A 41 -3.07 -10.13 8.79
CA LEU A 41 -2.91 -11.39 8.05
C LEU A 41 -2.32 -11.06 6.69
N ALA A 42 -1.35 -11.85 6.25
CA ALA A 42 -0.78 -11.74 4.92
C ALA A 42 -0.63 -13.09 4.24
N LEU A 43 -0.87 -13.10 2.94
CA LEU A 43 -0.63 -14.25 2.07
C LEU A 43 0.26 -13.82 0.91
N THR A 44 1.36 -14.53 0.72
CA THR A 44 2.29 -14.29 -0.38
C THR A 44 2.49 -15.57 -1.17
N SER A 45 2.38 -15.46 -2.49
CA SER A 45 2.72 -16.52 -3.44
C SER A 45 3.79 -16.04 -4.39
N LYS A 46 4.80 -16.85 -4.63
CA LYS A 46 5.81 -16.62 -5.65
C LYS A 46 6.18 -17.89 -6.37
N GLY A 47 6.51 -17.76 -7.64
CA GLY A 47 6.81 -18.91 -8.48
C GLY A 47 7.05 -18.48 -9.92
N HIS A 48 6.76 -19.41 -10.83
CA HIS A 48 6.93 -19.22 -12.27
C HIS A 48 5.68 -19.66 -13.06
N ILE A 49 5.55 -19.15 -14.27
CA ILE A 49 4.55 -19.55 -15.26
C ILE A 49 5.32 -19.95 -16.52
N GLY A 50 5.39 -21.26 -16.76
CA GLY A 50 6.31 -21.81 -17.77
C GLY A 50 7.76 -21.49 -17.45
N ASN A 51 8.60 -21.44 -18.48
CA ASN A 51 10.08 -21.30 -18.32
C ASN A 51 10.57 -19.86 -18.46
N LYS A 52 9.68 -18.92 -18.81
CA LYS A 52 10.07 -17.55 -19.17
C LYS A 52 9.52 -16.49 -18.23
N THR A 53 8.55 -16.83 -17.40
CA THR A 53 7.84 -15.86 -16.57
C THR A 53 7.96 -16.24 -15.10
N THR A 54 8.31 -15.28 -14.27
CA THR A 54 8.27 -15.42 -12.81
C THR A 54 7.27 -14.41 -12.24
N TYR A 55 6.66 -14.76 -11.11
CA TYR A 55 5.71 -13.89 -10.44
C TYR A 55 5.91 -13.90 -8.93
N ILE A 56 5.52 -12.81 -8.31
CA ILE A 56 5.25 -12.69 -6.89
C ILE A 56 3.97 -11.88 -6.71
N VAL A 57 3.09 -12.34 -5.84
CA VAL A 57 1.87 -11.66 -5.45
C VAL A 57 1.73 -11.74 -3.95
N SER A 58 1.32 -10.65 -3.32
CA SER A 58 1.06 -10.60 -1.89
C SER A 58 -0.21 -9.80 -1.63
N VAL A 59 -1.02 -10.29 -0.71
CA VAL A 59 -2.21 -9.59 -0.21
C VAL A 59 -2.11 -9.56 1.31
N ARG A 60 -2.44 -8.41 1.88
CA ARG A 60 -2.42 -8.20 3.32
C ARG A 60 -3.72 -7.53 3.78
N GLN A 61 -4.26 -8.03 4.87
CA GLN A 61 -5.46 -7.51 5.50
C GLN A 61 -5.19 -7.26 6.98
N SER A 62 -5.45 -6.04 7.42
CA SER A 62 -5.40 -5.67 8.84
C SER A 62 -6.66 -6.11 9.57
N TYR A 63 -6.51 -6.58 10.78
CA TYR A 63 -7.59 -6.73 11.76
C TYR A 63 -7.39 -5.81 12.98
N LEU A 64 -6.61 -4.76 12.82
CA LEU A 64 -6.29 -3.77 13.85
C LEU A 64 -7.56 -3.13 14.44
N GLN A 65 -8.60 -3.00 13.63
CA GLN A 65 -9.92 -2.53 14.06
C GLN A 65 -10.48 -3.36 15.22
N LEU A 66 -10.35 -4.70 15.17
CA LEU A 66 -10.82 -5.58 16.25
C LEU A 66 -10.01 -5.35 17.53
N LEU A 67 -8.70 -5.26 17.41
CA LEU A 67 -7.82 -5.01 18.55
C LEU A 67 -8.14 -3.66 19.20
N PHE A 68 -8.33 -2.62 18.40
CA PHE A 68 -8.63 -1.28 18.90
C PHE A 68 -10.03 -1.19 19.53
N SER A 69 -11.00 -1.90 18.97
CA SER A 69 -12.32 -2.03 19.59
C SER A 69 -12.26 -2.74 20.97
N LEU A 70 -11.47 -3.82 21.08
CA LEU A 70 -11.27 -4.52 22.35
C LEU A 70 -10.53 -3.69 23.41
N LEU A 71 -9.67 -2.76 22.98
CA LEU A 71 -8.95 -1.82 23.85
C LEU A 71 -9.74 -0.53 24.09
N ASP A 72 -10.97 -0.48 23.62
CA ASP A 72 -11.85 0.69 23.73
C ASP A 72 -11.19 1.99 23.24
N MET A 73 -10.46 1.89 22.11
CA MET A 73 -9.81 3.05 21.50
C MET A 73 -10.83 3.89 20.72
N PRO A 74 -10.68 5.22 20.67
CA PRO A 74 -11.64 6.13 20.01
C PRO A 74 -11.63 6.06 18.50
N PHE A 75 -10.70 5.31 17.87
CA PHE A 75 -10.59 5.16 16.43
C PHE A 75 -10.28 3.72 16.04
N LEU A 76 -10.79 3.32 14.88
CA LEU A 76 -10.79 1.93 14.39
C LEU A 76 -10.12 1.87 13.00
N PRO A 77 -8.78 1.76 12.93
CA PRO A 77 -8.07 1.69 11.67
C PRO A 77 -8.19 0.31 11.03
N ARG A 78 -8.36 0.30 9.72
CA ARG A 78 -8.36 -0.90 8.88
C ARG A 78 -7.63 -0.60 7.59
N TYR A 79 -6.77 -1.50 7.15
CA TYR A 79 -6.15 -1.43 5.85
C TYR A 79 -6.16 -2.78 5.14
N THR A 80 -6.23 -2.69 3.83
CA THR A 80 -6.07 -3.83 2.92
C THR A 80 -5.13 -3.40 1.81
N ASP A 81 -4.09 -4.15 1.58
CA ASP A 81 -3.17 -3.88 0.49
C ASP A 81 -2.83 -5.13 -0.32
N ALA A 82 -2.49 -4.91 -1.56
CA ALA A 82 -2.06 -5.94 -2.48
C ALA A 82 -0.91 -5.43 -3.34
N GLN A 83 0.01 -6.32 -3.65
CA GLN A 83 1.11 -6.02 -4.57
C GLN A 83 1.42 -7.24 -5.43
N PHE A 84 1.86 -6.97 -6.65
CA PHE A 84 2.33 -8.02 -7.55
C PHE A 84 3.48 -7.53 -8.41
N LYS A 85 4.28 -8.49 -8.86
CA LYS A 85 5.29 -8.29 -9.88
C LYS A 85 5.36 -9.52 -10.76
N VAL A 86 5.24 -9.31 -12.05
CA VAL A 86 5.37 -10.35 -13.07
C VAL A 86 6.51 -9.95 -13.99
N LYS A 87 7.47 -10.85 -14.17
CA LYS A 87 8.63 -10.62 -15.01
C LYS A 87 8.71 -11.73 -16.05
N THR A 88 8.65 -11.34 -17.32
CA THR A 88 8.70 -12.24 -18.45
C THR A 88 9.92 -11.94 -19.31
N ARG A 89 10.74 -12.95 -19.57
CA ARG A 89 11.86 -12.87 -20.50
C ARG A 89 11.47 -13.58 -21.79
N PHE A 90 11.08 -12.81 -22.80
CA PHE A 90 10.67 -13.37 -24.10
C PHE A 90 11.84 -14.02 -24.85
N SER A 91 13.01 -13.38 -24.79
CA SER A 91 14.27 -13.85 -25.37
C SER A 91 15.46 -13.41 -24.50
N GLN A 92 16.68 -13.69 -24.94
CA GLN A 92 17.90 -13.18 -24.27
C GLN A 92 17.98 -11.64 -24.32
N GLU A 93 17.36 -11.04 -25.31
CA GLU A 93 17.41 -9.59 -25.56
C GLU A 93 16.18 -8.83 -25.03
N HIS A 94 15.07 -9.50 -24.76
CA HIS A 94 13.80 -8.86 -24.44
C HIS A 94 13.21 -9.31 -23.11
N GLU A 95 13.02 -8.34 -22.22
CA GLU A 95 12.44 -8.54 -20.89
C GLU A 95 11.35 -7.52 -20.62
N LEU A 96 10.21 -7.99 -20.13
CA LEU A 96 9.11 -7.15 -19.66
C LEU A 96 8.83 -7.45 -18.19
N THR A 97 8.78 -6.41 -17.39
CA THR A 97 8.33 -6.49 -16.00
C THR A 97 7.08 -5.64 -15.84
N VAL A 98 6.02 -6.23 -15.32
CA VAL A 98 4.80 -5.53 -14.91
C VAL A 98 4.69 -5.64 -13.40
N LEU A 99 4.41 -4.52 -12.76
CA LEU A 99 4.27 -4.47 -11.31
C LEU A 99 3.08 -3.59 -10.93
N GLY A 100 2.49 -3.90 -9.80
CA GLY A 100 1.42 -3.11 -9.23
C GLY A 100 1.41 -3.21 -7.73
N LEU A 101 0.98 -2.15 -7.11
CA LEU A 101 0.68 -2.08 -5.69
C LEU A 101 -0.55 -1.20 -5.49
N GLY A 102 -1.36 -1.55 -4.52
CA GLY A 102 -2.55 -0.78 -4.17
C GLY A 102 -2.90 -0.99 -2.71
N ALA A 103 -3.49 0.02 -2.11
CA ALA A 103 -3.96 -0.02 -0.74
C ALA A 103 -5.29 0.71 -0.59
N ILE A 104 -6.10 0.20 0.32
CA ILE A 104 -7.33 0.82 0.79
C ILE A 104 -7.19 0.93 2.30
N ASP A 105 -7.17 2.17 2.77
CA ASP A 105 -7.09 2.52 4.18
C ASP A 105 -8.39 3.17 4.62
N ASP A 106 -8.92 2.74 5.74
CA ASP A 106 -10.17 3.21 6.31
C ASP A 106 -9.97 3.38 7.83
N MET A 107 -10.22 4.56 8.34
CA MET A 107 -10.21 4.83 9.77
C MET A 107 -11.59 5.39 10.16
N LYS A 108 -12.34 4.60 10.91
CA LYS A 108 -13.62 4.98 11.48
C LYS A 108 -13.45 5.42 12.92
N LEU A 109 -14.38 6.22 13.40
CA LEU A 109 -14.48 6.55 14.82
C LEU A 109 -15.22 5.43 15.56
N ASN A 110 -14.81 5.17 16.79
CA ASN A 110 -15.50 4.25 17.69
C ASN A 110 -16.49 5.04 18.55
N THR A 111 -17.71 5.15 18.07
CA THR A 111 -18.77 5.88 18.76
C THR A 111 -19.43 5.10 19.91
N GLU A 112 -19.03 3.83 20.11
CA GLU A 112 -19.51 2.96 21.18
C GLU A 112 -18.66 3.05 22.46
N THR A 113 -17.68 3.96 22.49
CA THR A 113 -16.87 4.21 23.68
C THR A 113 -17.71 4.80 24.82
N ASP A 114 -17.23 4.58 26.07
CA ASP A 114 -17.89 5.06 27.28
C ASP A 114 -18.20 6.57 27.21
N PRO A 115 -19.47 6.97 27.29
CA PRO A 115 -19.85 8.38 27.25
C PRO A 115 -19.33 9.21 28.44
N GLU A 116 -18.96 8.58 29.56
CA GLU A 116 -18.44 9.23 30.75
C GLU A 116 -16.93 9.52 30.67
N ASP A 117 -16.22 8.95 29.67
CA ASP A 117 -14.81 9.24 29.45
C ASP A 117 -14.63 10.53 28.64
N GLU A 118 -14.53 11.67 29.35
CA GLU A 118 -14.35 12.99 28.75
C GLU A 118 -13.14 13.07 27.81
N SER A 119 -12.06 12.33 28.10
CA SER A 119 -10.84 12.33 27.27
C SER A 119 -11.10 11.68 25.90
N LYS A 120 -11.83 10.58 25.88
CA LYS A 120 -12.22 9.89 24.63
C LYS A 120 -13.22 10.70 23.84
N GLN A 121 -14.21 11.29 24.50
CA GLN A 121 -15.19 12.17 23.86
C GLN A 121 -14.50 13.39 23.24
N TYR A 122 -13.53 13.99 23.93
CA TYR A 122 -12.72 15.05 23.38
C TYR A 122 -11.99 14.63 22.10
N LEU A 123 -11.34 13.45 22.11
CA LEU A 123 -10.65 12.91 20.94
C LEU A 123 -11.61 12.63 19.78
N LEU A 124 -12.78 12.04 20.05
CA LEU A 124 -13.81 11.79 19.03
C LEU A 124 -14.27 13.09 18.35
N ASN A 125 -14.40 14.18 19.11
CA ASN A 125 -14.80 15.47 18.58
C ASN A 125 -13.76 16.13 17.66
N TYR A 126 -12.48 15.70 17.73
CA TYR A 126 -11.41 16.27 16.93
C TYR A 126 -10.95 15.37 15.79
N LEU A 127 -11.13 14.05 15.88
CA LEU A 127 -10.66 13.12 14.87
C LEU A 127 -11.59 13.09 13.65
N PRO A 128 -11.06 13.17 12.43
CA PRO A 128 -11.82 12.93 11.22
C PRO A 128 -11.95 11.42 10.93
N THR A 129 -12.97 11.05 10.18
CA THR A 129 -13.01 9.78 9.45
C THR A 129 -12.10 9.89 8.23
N ILE A 130 -11.19 8.94 8.07
CA ILE A 130 -10.20 8.96 6.97
C ILE A 130 -10.48 7.79 6.04
N LYS A 131 -10.56 8.07 4.74
CA LYS A 131 -10.60 7.05 3.68
C LYS A 131 -9.54 7.36 2.64
N GLN A 132 -8.68 6.40 2.37
CA GLN A 132 -7.65 6.55 1.37
C GLN A 132 -7.65 5.35 0.42
N ASN A 133 -7.66 5.63 -0.87
CA ASN A 133 -7.48 4.63 -1.92
C ASN A 133 -6.27 5.03 -2.76
N THR A 134 -5.31 4.14 -2.88
CA THR A 134 -4.11 4.39 -3.68
C THR A 134 -3.76 3.18 -4.52
N TYR A 135 -3.28 3.42 -5.74
CA TYR A 135 -2.63 2.37 -6.52
C TYR A 135 -1.53 2.95 -7.40
N THR A 136 -0.55 2.13 -7.68
CA THR A 136 0.48 2.38 -8.68
C THR A 136 0.63 1.14 -9.55
N LEU A 137 0.56 1.33 -10.87
CA LEU A 137 0.82 0.31 -11.87
C LEU A 137 2.01 0.75 -12.71
N GLY A 138 2.91 -0.17 -13.01
CA GLY A 138 4.10 0.11 -13.81
C GLY A 138 4.45 -1.04 -14.75
N ALA A 139 4.98 -0.68 -15.91
CA ALA A 139 5.56 -1.60 -16.87
C ALA A 139 6.97 -1.13 -17.21
N VAL A 140 7.92 -2.04 -17.17
CA VAL A 140 9.32 -1.78 -17.52
C VAL A 140 9.71 -2.78 -18.61
N TYR A 141 9.98 -2.26 -19.79
CA TYR A 141 10.50 -3.04 -20.90
C TYR A 141 12.00 -2.77 -21.05
N LYS A 142 12.77 -3.84 -21.18
CA LYS A 142 14.21 -3.77 -21.43
C LYS A 142 14.57 -4.50 -22.70
N HIS A 143 15.37 -3.84 -23.50
CA HIS A 143 16.01 -4.42 -24.69
C HIS A 143 17.53 -4.40 -24.51
N TYR A 144 18.13 -5.55 -24.59
CA TYR A 144 19.57 -5.76 -24.49
C TYR A 144 20.15 -6.00 -25.89
N SER A 145 21.08 -5.17 -26.33
CA SER A 145 21.75 -5.29 -27.64
C SER A 145 23.24 -5.08 -27.49
N GLY A 146 24.00 -6.17 -27.47
CA GLY A 146 25.44 -6.13 -27.23
C GLY A 146 25.78 -5.44 -25.90
N ASN A 147 26.51 -4.32 -25.96
CA ASN A 147 26.88 -3.53 -24.78
C ASN A 147 25.86 -2.44 -24.40
N HIS A 148 24.72 -2.40 -25.07
CA HIS A 148 23.69 -1.36 -24.85
C HIS A 148 22.46 -1.98 -24.21
N THR A 149 21.87 -1.25 -23.26
CA THR A 149 20.56 -1.58 -22.68
C THR A 149 19.64 -0.40 -22.87
N GLN A 150 18.53 -0.63 -23.55
CA GLN A 150 17.44 0.33 -23.66
C GLN A 150 16.37 -0.04 -22.63
N THR A 151 15.90 0.97 -21.89
CA THR A 151 14.85 0.78 -20.90
C THR A 151 13.72 1.77 -21.16
N VAL A 152 12.52 1.23 -21.31
CA VAL A 152 11.29 2.01 -21.40
C VAL A 152 10.46 1.74 -20.15
N VAL A 153 10.05 2.81 -19.49
CA VAL A 153 9.24 2.74 -18.27
C VAL A 153 7.94 3.50 -18.51
N LEU A 154 6.83 2.82 -18.24
CA LEU A 154 5.50 3.42 -18.22
C LEU A 154 4.89 3.17 -16.83
N SER A 155 4.37 4.23 -16.20
CA SER A 155 3.73 4.10 -14.90
C SER A 155 2.55 5.03 -14.76
N ARG A 156 1.59 4.59 -13.93
CA ARG A 156 0.44 5.38 -13.50
C ARG A 156 0.26 5.22 -12.00
N SER A 157 0.17 6.34 -11.31
CA SER A 157 -0.22 6.38 -9.89
C SER A 157 -1.52 7.14 -9.72
N PHE A 158 -2.31 6.69 -8.78
CA PHE A 158 -3.56 7.32 -8.39
C PHE A 158 -3.63 7.32 -6.86
N MET A 159 -4.08 8.42 -6.30
CA MET A 159 -4.37 8.53 -4.88
C MET A 159 -5.64 9.38 -4.71
N ASN A 160 -6.55 8.85 -3.93
CA ASN A 160 -7.71 9.57 -3.45
C ASN A 160 -7.71 9.51 -1.92
N ASN A 161 -7.64 10.67 -1.30
CA ASN A 161 -7.63 10.83 0.14
C ASN A 161 -8.81 11.70 0.55
N SER A 162 -9.66 11.16 1.41
CA SER A 162 -10.85 11.84 1.92
C SER A 162 -10.80 11.86 3.44
N ASN A 163 -10.79 13.06 4.00
CA ASN A 163 -10.90 13.30 5.43
C ASN A 163 -12.24 14.01 5.67
N ILE A 164 -13.13 13.32 6.37
CA ILE A 164 -14.46 13.84 6.66
C ILE A 164 -14.57 14.02 8.17
N LYS A 165 -14.85 15.23 8.59
CA LYS A 165 -15.16 15.54 9.97
C LYS A 165 -16.61 16.01 10.06
N TYR A 166 -17.39 15.30 10.81
CA TYR A 166 -18.74 15.70 11.13
C TYR A 166 -18.73 16.60 12.36
N ARG A 167 -19.68 17.53 12.43
CA ARG A 167 -19.87 18.34 13.62
C ARG A 167 -20.36 17.44 14.75
N ASP A 168 -19.68 17.53 15.90
CA ASP A 168 -19.97 16.71 17.08
C ASP A 168 -20.02 15.18 16.80
N ASN A 169 -19.33 14.73 15.72
CA ASN A 169 -19.33 13.37 15.21
C ASN A 169 -20.73 12.80 14.87
N ASP A 170 -21.69 13.65 14.66
CA ASP A 170 -23.01 13.28 14.19
C ASP A 170 -23.01 13.20 12.65
N GLU A 171 -23.16 12.00 12.09
CA GLU A 171 -23.21 11.75 10.64
C GLU A 171 -24.42 12.44 9.98
N SER A 172 -25.42 12.86 10.76
CA SER A 172 -26.58 13.62 10.27
C SER A 172 -26.26 15.11 10.08
N SER A 173 -25.14 15.60 10.62
CA SER A 173 -24.74 16.99 10.46
C SER A 173 -24.15 17.22 9.07
N THR A 174 -24.57 18.28 8.40
CA THR A 174 -24.20 18.60 7.02
C THR A 174 -22.87 19.34 6.86
N ASP A 175 -22.15 19.62 7.94
CA ASP A 175 -20.87 20.31 7.90
C ASP A 175 -19.72 19.35 7.54
N ASN A 176 -19.65 18.96 6.26
CA ASN A 176 -18.54 18.18 5.71
C ASN A 176 -17.36 19.11 5.40
N LEU A 177 -16.29 19.04 6.19
CA LEU A 177 -14.99 19.60 5.81
C LEU A 177 -14.24 18.54 5.01
N THR A 178 -14.20 18.71 3.69
CA THR A 178 -13.30 17.95 2.81
C THR A 178 -12.00 18.74 2.69
N LEU A 179 -10.90 18.21 3.23
CA LEU A 179 -9.56 18.79 3.12
C LEU A 179 -8.81 18.10 1.98
#